data_bdc5c4c13358313adbd2321deb86e1eb
#
_entry.id   bdc5c4c13358313adbd2321deb86e1eb
#
_cell.length_a   1.000
_cell.length_b   1.000
_cell.length_c   1.000
_cell.angle_alpha   90.00
_cell.angle_beta   90.00
_cell.angle_gamma   90.00
#
_symmetry.space_group_name_H-M   'P 1'
#
loop_
_entity.id
_entity.type
_entity.pdbx_description
1 polymer ?
#
loop_
_entity_poly.entity_id
_entity_poly.type
_entity_poly.pdbx_seq_one_letter_code
_entity_poly.pdbx_strand_id
1 'polypeptide(L)'
;MMWPGNSNWRGGRCRSWPGLLLGVTLGVSLLHLNAQQSPVPGEGPLGFSVPKPGRAFEFPRDHGSHPEFSIEWWYLTGHLLEPDGIRHGFQATFFRRAAPPGPVPDAPATTAFGDRQLYLAHMALLDGGSGTFLHQERLNRDGWDAGASTNTLDLHNGNWSLRWKTASVGASENPLVMELRGGIRSEASFRLTLVPRKPLVIFGTNGVSRKAADPAASSHYLTFSRLDVSGELILSGRQRAVRGEVWMDHEFSSSQLGAGQVGWDWAGIQLADGRELMAYRMRRSDGTQDPFSTLAWIDRQGNVRHVGPSEFEWKSEGEWKSPASGAVYPARVRLTTRDPESGTKVVLWIEPLLAAQELTGAIGGIAYWEGACRVRDAEGREIGSAFLEMTGYAVSMAGRL
;
A
#
# COMPACT_ATOMS: atom_id res chain seq x y z
N MET A 1 48.21 -18.97 43.55
CA MET A 1 49.04 -20.17 43.49
C MET A 1 49.22 -20.53 42.03
N MET A 2 50.27 -20.10 41.47
CA MET A 2 51.42 -20.77 40.85
C MET A 2 51.09 -21.88 39.82
N TRP A 3 51.49 -21.60 38.66
CA TRP A 3 52.02 -22.34 37.50
C TRP A 3 52.84 -23.58 37.88
N PRO A 4 53.35 -24.46 36.97
CA PRO A 4 53.66 -24.45 35.52
C PRO A 4 53.30 -25.76 34.79
N GLY A 5 53.49 -25.92 33.50
CA GLY A 5 54.67 -26.18 32.77
C GLY A 5 54.49 -26.66 31.32
N ASN A 6 55.40 -26.25 30.53
CA ASN A 6 55.79 -26.59 29.15
C ASN A 6 56.03 -28.10 28.85
N SER A 7 55.79 -28.49 27.56
CA SER A 7 56.83 -29.15 26.79
C SER A 7 56.54 -29.21 25.28
N ASN A 8 57.54 -28.74 24.54
CA ASN A 8 57.77 -28.88 23.10
C ASN A 8 57.85 -30.34 22.64
N TRP A 9 57.44 -30.62 21.42
CA TRP A 9 58.18 -31.57 20.55
C TRP A 9 58.15 -31.16 19.09
N ARG A 10 59.30 -31.29 18.47
CA ARG A 10 59.69 -30.87 17.11
C ARG A 10 59.43 -31.98 16.08
N GLY A 11 59.13 -31.55 14.85
CA GLY A 11 59.84 -31.92 13.64
C GLY A 11 59.51 -33.26 12.99
N GLY A 12 59.01 -33.20 11.79
CA GLY A 12 58.96 -34.29 10.85
C GLY A 12 58.66 -33.79 9.45
N ARG A 13 59.75 -33.58 8.66
CA ARG A 13 59.66 -33.39 7.20
C ARG A 13 59.41 -34.73 6.53
N CYS A 14 58.47 -34.83 5.57
CA CYS A 14 58.50 -35.83 4.53
C CYS A 14 57.73 -35.34 3.27
N ARG A 15 58.53 -35.09 2.24
CA ARG A 15 58.45 -35.49 0.83
C ARG A 15 57.20 -35.30 0.05
N SER A 16 57.33 -34.39 -0.91
CA SER A 16 56.59 -34.22 -2.12
C SER A 16 56.47 -35.43 -3.04
N TRP A 17 55.31 -35.75 -3.52
CA TRP A 17 55.06 -36.50 -4.72
C TRP A 17 54.03 -35.77 -5.60
N PRO A 18 54.21 -35.61 -6.92
CA PRO A 18 53.27 -34.96 -7.80
C PRO A 18 52.28 -36.00 -8.32
N GLY A 19 51.03 -35.87 -7.91
CA GLY A 19 49.89 -36.62 -8.47
C GLY A 19 49.21 -35.78 -9.49
N LEU A 20 49.28 -36.19 -10.77
CA LEU A 20 48.43 -35.72 -11.86
C LEU A 20 46.97 -35.99 -11.51
N LEU A 21 46.16 -34.94 -11.33
CA LEU A 21 44.69 -35.04 -11.35
C LEU A 21 44.18 -34.42 -12.63
N LEU A 22 43.78 -35.30 -13.56
CA LEU A 22 42.94 -34.96 -14.70
C LEU A 22 41.58 -34.50 -14.12
N GLY A 23 41.33 -33.18 -14.12
CA GLY A 23 40.03 -32.61 -13.85
C GLY A 23 39.11 -32.70 -15.08
N VAL A 24 38.21 -33.66 -15.08
CA VAL A 24 37.05 -33.66 -15.99
C VAL A 24 36.05 -32.69 -15.42
N THR A 25 36.05 -31.46 -15.92
CA THR A 25 34.97 -30.50 -15.68
C THR A 25 33.79 -30.87 -16.58
N LEU A 26 32.82 -31.60 -16.05
CA LEU A 26 31.47 -31.69 -16.60
C LEU A 26 30.76 -30.35 -16.39
N GLY A 27 30.83 -29.52 -17.41
CA GLY A 27 29.98 -28.31 -17.51
C GLY A 27 28.54 -28.71 -17.72
N VAL A 28 27.77 -28.80 -16.63
CA VAL A 28 26.31 -28.85 -16.73
C VAL A 28 25.85 -27.43 -16.94
N SER A 29 25.69 -27.03 -18.22
CA SER A 29 24.94 -25.83 -18.59
C SER A 29 23.48 -26.10 -18.30
N LEU A 30 23.00 -25.66 -17.15
CA LEU A 30 21.58 -25.49 -16.86
C LEU A 30 21.05 -24.33 -17.72
N LEU A 31 20.66 -24.68 -18.95
CA LEU A 31 19.75 -23.82 -19.74
C LEU A 31 18.43 -23.75 -19.00
N HIS A 32 18.26 -22.72 -18.21
CA HIS A 32 16.92 -22.30 -17.75
C HIS A 32 16.18 -21.77 -18.99
N LEU A 33 15.52 -22.65 -19.70
CA LEU A 33 14.42 -22.27 -20.59
C LEU A 33 13.28 -21.78 -19.73
N ASN A 34 13.28 -20.49 -19.41
CA ASN A 34 12.06 -19.79 -19.06
C ASN A 34 11.20 -19.79 -20.33
N ALA A 35 10.37 -20.80 -20.48
CA ALA A 35 9.24 -20.75 -21.40
C ALA A 35 8.29 -19.68 -20.84
N GLN A 36 8.49 -18.43 -21.25
CA GLN A 36 7.45 -17.42 -21.16
C GLN A 36 6.30 -17.91 -22.03
N GLN A 37 5.33 -18.56 -21.40
CA GLN A 37 4.05 -18.80 -22.03
C GLN A 37 3.48 -17.44 -22.41
N SER A 38 3.26 -17.21 -23.71
CA SER A 38 2.57 -16.00 -24.17
C SER A 38 1.21 -15.97 -23.48
N PRO A 39 0.84 -14.84 -22.84
CA PRO A 39 -0.42 -14.76 -22.12
C PRO A 39 -1.58 -14.99 -23.10
N VAL A 40 -2.49 -15.87 -22.74
CA VAL A 40 -3.76 -16.05 -23.44
C VAL A 40 -4.51 -14.72 -23.38
N PRO A 41 -5.05 -14.19 -24.50
CA PRO A 41 -5.78 -12.93 -24.46
C PRO A 41 -6.92 -12.97 -23.43
N GLY A 42 -6.86 -12.08 -22.41
CA GLY A 42 -7.83 -11.99 -21.33
C GLY A 42 -7.45 -12.71 -20.04
N GLU A 43 -6.29 -13.38 -19.99
CA GLU A 43 -5.67 -13.88 -18.76
C GLU A 43 -4.48 -13.00 -18.38
N GLY A 44 -4.36 -12.74 -17.07
CA GLY A 44 -3.23 -12.04 -16.49
C GLY A 44 -2.01 -12.93 -16.33
N PRO A 45 -0.93 -12.38 -15.78
CA PRO A 45 0.26 -13.15 -15.46
C PRO A 45 -0.09 -14.41 -14.67
N LEU A 46 0.49 -15.55 -15.05
CA LEU A 46 0.36 -16.82 -14.33
C LEU A 46 -1.08 -17.37 -14.21
N GLY A 47 -1.99 -17.02 -15.13
CA GLY A 47 -3.36 -17.53 -15.14
C GLY A 47 -4.34 -16.82 -14.19
N PHE A 48 -3.97 -15.66 -13.65
CA PHE A 48 -4.89 -14.81 -12.90
C PHE A 48 -5.81 -13.99 -13.82
N SER A 49 -6.94 -13.55 -13.27
CA SER A 49 -7.84 -12.63 -13.96
C SER A 49 -7.19 -11.26 -14.16
N VAL A 50 -7.56 -10.58 -15.26
CA VAL A 50 -7.29 -9.14 -15.43
C VAL A 50 -8.58 -8.35 -15.28
N PRO A 51 -8.54 -7.11 -14.76
CA PRO A 51 -9.70 -6.24 -14.68
C PRO A 51 -10.33 -6.01 -16.06
N LYS A 52 -11.63 -6.26 -16.16
CA LYS A 52 -12.38 -6.12 -17.43
C LYS A 52 -13.37 -4.97 -17.34
N PRO A 53 -13.49 -4.14 -18.39
CA PRO A 53 -14.51 -3.10 -18.46
C PRO A 53 -15.92 -3.68 -18.35
N GLY A 54 -16.82 -2.93 -17.67
CA GLY A 54 -18.23 -3.31 -17.55
C GLY A 54 -18.52 -4.37 -16.50
N ARG A 55 -17.59 -4.64 -15.56
CA ARG A 55 -17.89 -5.47 -14.38
C ARG A 55 -19.08 -4.85 -13.63
N ALA A 56 -20.11 -5.66 -13.39
CA ALA A 56 -21.17 -5.32 -12.43
C ALA A 56 -20.63 -5.62 -11.02
N PHE A 57 -20.55 -4.59 -10.18
CA PHE A 57 -20.15 -4.74 -8.79
C PHE A 57 -21.37 -5.09 -7.95
N GLU A 58 -21.21 -6.04 -7.02
CA GLU A 58 -22.25 -6.51 -6.12
C GLU A 58 -21.83 -6.25 -4.67
N PHE A 59 -22.58 -5.38 -3.98
CA PHE A 59 -22.28 -5.08 -2.57
C PHE A 59 -23.28 -5.78 -1.65
N PRO A 60 -22.80 -6.33 -0.49
CA PRO A 60 -21.49 -6.12 0.13
C PRO A 60 -20.35 -7.04 -0.36
N ARG A 61 -20.60 -7.94 -1.32
CA ARG A 61 -19.64 -8.94 -1.79
C ARG A 61 -18.33 -8.31 -2.27
N ASP A 62 -18.38 -7.29 -3.12
CA ASP A 62 -17.20 -6.67 -3.72
C ASP A 62 -16.46 -5.69 -2.78
N HIS A 63 -16.84 -5.63 -1.50
CA HIS A 63 -15.99 -5.10 -0.43
C HIS A 63 -15.06 -6.17 0.14
N GLY A 64 -15.33 -7.44 -0.08
CA GLY A 64 -14.53 -8.59 0.32
C GLY A 64 -13.41 -8.92 -0.65
N SER A 65 -12.80 -10.08 -0.47
CA SER A 65 -11.66 -10.55 -1.26
C SER A 65 -12.04 -11.11 -2.62
N HIS A 66 -11.13 -10.94 -3.58
CA HIS A 66 -11.22 -11.36 -4.98
C HIS A 66 -10.07 -12.31 -5.32
N PRO A 67 -10.11 -13.59 -4.89
CA PRO A 67 -9.00 -14.53 -5.02
C PRO A 67 -8.62 -14.86 -6.47
N GLU A 68 -9.47 -14.54 -7.44
CA GLU A 68 -9.18 -14.66 -8.87
C GLU A 68 -8.13 -13.68 -9.38
N PHE A 69 -7.79 -12.64 -8.59
CA PHE A 69 -6.71 -11.70 -8.87
C PHE A 69 -5.48 -12.01 -8.03
N SER A 70 -4.27 -11.71 -8.53
CA SER A 70 -3.02 -12.05 -7.84
C SER A 70 -2.72 -11.16 -6.66
N ILE A 71 -3.13 -9.90 -6.70
CA ILE A 71 -2.87 -8.91 -5.67
C ILE A 71 -4.12 -8.09 -5.36
N GLU A 72 -4.30 -7.77 -4.09
CA GLU A 72 -5.43 -7.00 -3.60
C GLU A 72 -5.02 -6.27 -2.33
N TRP A 73 -5.54 -5.06 -2.13
CA TRP A 73 -5.31 -4.32 -0.89
C TRP A 73 -6.50 -3.47 -0.48
N TRP A 74 -6.63 -3.33 0.82
CA TRP A 74 -7.50 -2.38 1.50
C TRP A 74 -6.60 -1.41 2.25
N TYR A 75 -6.60 -0.17 1.80
CA TYR A 75 -5.69 0.87 2.24
C TYR A 75 -6.49 2.00 2.87
N LEU A 76 -6.22 2.30 4.14
CA LEU A 76 -6.87 3.36 4.89
C LEU A 76 -5.82 4.33 5.38
N THR A 77 -6.06 5.61 5.13
CA THR A 77 -5.20 6.69 5.61
C THR A 77 -6.05 7.85 6.11
N GLY A 78 -5.55 8.56 7.11
CA GLY A 78 -6.33 9.66 7.64
C GLY A 78 -5.66 10.46 8.74
N HIS A 79 -6.40 11.45 9.18
CA HIS A 79 -6.02 12.34 10.26
C HIS A 79 -6.94 12.11 11.45
N LEU A 80 -6.34 11.97 12.64
CA LEU A 80 -7.04 11.86 13.91
C LEU A 80 -6.75 13.09 14.74
N LEU A 81 -7.78 13.65 15.37
CA LEU A 81 -7.70 14.84 16.20
C LEU A 81 -8.14 14.48 17.62
N GLU A 82 -7.30 14.81 18.61
CA GLU A 82 -7.68 14.81 20.02
C GLU A 82 -8.55 16.03 20.35
N PRO A 83 -9.29 16.02 21.45
CA PRO A 83 -10.12 17.17 21.86
C PRO A 83 -9.34 18.47 22.10
N ASP A 84 -8.06 18.37 22.46
CA ASP A 84 -7.13 19.49 22.66
C ASP A 84 -6.49 20.00 21.36
N GLY A 85 -6.81 19.38 20.21
CA GLY A 85 -6.35 19.80 18.90
C GLY A 85 -5.06 19.14 18.42
N ILE A 86 -4.47 18.22 19.18
CA ILE A 86 -3.32 17.43 18.69
C ILE A 86 -3.78 16.60 17.49
N ARG A 87 -3.04 16.72 16.38
CA ARG A 87 -3.33 16.01 15.11
C ARG A 87 -2.35 14.87 14.92
N HIS A 88 -2.88 13.66 14.77
CA HIS A 88 -2.12 12.47 14.40
C HIS A 88 -2.41 12.09 12.94
N GLY A 89 -1.46 11.43 12.30
CA GLY A 89 -1.67 10.74 11.03
C GLY A 89 -1.66 9.24 11.24
N PHE A 90 -2.51 8.48 10.55
CA PHE A 90 -2.43 7.03 10.60
C PHE A 90 -2.60 6.40 9.22
N GLN A 91 -2.03 5.22 9.08
CA GLN A 91 -2.19 4.35 7.92
C GLN A 91 -2.45 2.93 8.41
N ALA A 92 -3.39 2.24 7.75
CA ALA A 92 -3.68 0.84 7.95
C ALA A 92 -3.89 0.18 6.58
N THR A 93 -3.01 -0.73 6.20
CA THR A 93 -3.13 -1.45 4.93
C THR A 93 -3.14 -2.95 5.18
N PHE A 94 -4.07 -3.62 4.52
CA PHE A 94 -4.13 -5.07 4.43
C PHE A 94 -3.92 -5.45 2.98
N PHE A 95 -2.93 -6.28 2.71
CA PHE A 95 -2.63 -6.81 1.39
C PHE A 95 -2.92 -8.30 1.37
N ARG A 96 -3.46 -8.78 0.26
CA ARG A 96 -3.53 -10.17 -0.09
C ARG A 96 -2.71 -10.42 -1.36
N ARG A 97 -1.90 -11.45 -1.35
CA ARG A 97 -1.20 -11.93 -2.53
C ARG A 97 -1.46 -13.41 -2.71
N ALA A 98 -1.94 -13.79 -3.89
CA ALA A 98 -2.17 -15.18 -4.26
C ALA A 98 -0.91 -15.79 -4.90
N ALA A 99 -0.65 -17.06 -4.59
CA ALA A 99 0.26 -17.85 -5.39
C ALA A 99 -0.41 -18.25 -6.71
N PRO A 100 0.36 -18.51 -7.79
CA PRO A 100 -0.20 -18.89 -9.08
C PRO A 100 -1.17 -20.06 -8.97
N PRO A 101 -2.29 -20.05 -9.73
CA PRO A 101 -3.17 -21.21 -9.83
C PRO A 101 -2.43 -22.40 -10.48
N GLY A 102 -2.83 -23.63 -10.12
CA GLY A 102 -2.23 -24.85 -10.66
C GLY A 102 -1.74 -25.79 -9.56
N PRO A 103 -1.39 -27.04 -9.88
CA PRO A 103 -0.85 -27.99 -8.91
C PRO A 103 0.49 -27.48 -8.35
N VAL A 104 0.67 -27.59 -7.04
CA VAL A 104 2.01 -27.44 -6.45
C VAL A 104 2.74 -28.74 -6.71
N PRO A 105 3.86 -28.75 -7.45
CA PRO A 105 4.67 -29.95 -7.58
C PRO A 105 5.02 -30.48 -6.17
N ASP A 106 4.85 -31.77 -5.94
CA ASP A 106 5.22 -32.49 -4.72
C ASP A 106 4.49 -32.10 -3.41
N ALA A 107 3.39 -31.31 -3.48
CA ALA A 107 2.59 -31.07 -2.31
C ALA A 107 1.61 -32.23 -2.07
N PRO A 108 1.58 -32.83 -0.85
CA PRO A 108 0.56 -33.82 -0.53
C PRO A 108 -0.83 -33.21 -0.66
N ALA A 109 -1.77 -33.93 -1.28
CA ALA A 109 -3.14 -33.46 -1.57
C ALA A 109 -3.99 -33.09 -0.34
N THR A 110 -3.43 -33.19 0.87
CA THR A 110 -4.17 -33.08 2.14
C THR A 110 -3.49 -32.17 3.16
N THR A 111 -2.57 -31.27 2.77
CA THR A 111 -1.99 -30.35 3.76
C THR A 111 -2.98 -29.24 4.07
N ALA A 112 -3.44 -29.18 5.33
CA ALA A 112 -4.17 -28.04 5.88
C ALA A 112 -3.42 -26.70 5.78
N PHE A 113 -2.21 -26.72 5.23
CA PHE A 113 -1.33 -25.60 4.93
C PHE A 113 -1.19 -25.35 3.42
N GLY A 114 -2.02 -25.98 2.59
CA GLY A 114 -2.01 -25.84 1.12
C GLY A 114 -2.61 -24.55 0.62
N ASP A 115 -3.00 -23.64 1.50
CA ASP A 115 -3.54 -22.36 1.09
C ASP A 115 -2.47 -21.47 0.49
N ARG A 116 -2.83 -20.86 -0.64
CA ARG A 116 -1.95 -20.12 -1.53
C ARG A 116 -2.05 -18.62 -1.33
N GLN A 117 -2.65 -18.18 -0.22
CA GLN A 117 -2.82 -16.78 0.08
C GLN A 117 -1.80 -16.34 1.12
N LEU A 118 -1.17 -15.20 0.86
CA LEU A 118 -0.33 -14.48 1.81
C LEU A 118 -1.02 -13.16 2.16
N TYR A 119 -1.04 -12.85 3.43
CA TYR A 119 -1.59 -11.61 3.95
C TYR A 119 -0.48 -10.81 4.62
N LEU A 120 -0.14 -9.69 4.00
CA LEU A 120 0.75 -8.69 4.57
C LEU A 120 -0.14 -7.55 5.12
N ALA A 121 0.22 -7.00 6.25
CA ALA A 121 -0.46 -5.82 6.77
C ALA A 121 0.54 -4.82 7.34
N HIS A 122 0.27 -3.53 7.11
CA HIS A 122 1.05 -2.42 7.63
C HIS A 122 0.17 -1.55 8.51
N MET A 123 0.68 -1.16 9.68
CA MET A 123 0.09 -0.14 10.54
C MET A 123 1.13 0.92 10.81
N ALA A 124 0.76 2.19 10.63
CA ALA A 124 1.61 3.32 10.94
C ALA A 124 0.84 4.42 11.66
N LEU A 125 1.52 5.15 12.51
CA LEU A 125 1.00 6.28 13.28
C LEU A 125 2.06 7.38 13.38
N LEU A 126 1.72 8.57 12.92
CA LEU A 126 2.41 9.80 13.29
C LEU A 126 1.80 10.32 14.58
N ASP A 127 2.55 10.30 15.67
CA ASP A 127 2.19 11.02 16.90
C ASP A 127 2.49 12.51 16.73
N GLY A 128 1.45 13.32 16.55
CA GLY A 128 1.60 14.76 16.37
C GLY A 128 1.98 15.50 17.66
N GLY A 129 1.83 14.87 18.82
CA GLY A 129 2.24 15.43 20.11
C GLY A 129 3.75 15.34 20.33
N SER A 130 4.37 14.21 19.99
CA SER A 130 5.80 13.98 20.14
C SER A 130 6.61 14.18 18.85
N GLY A 131 5.97 14.23 17.68
CA GLY A 131 6.65 14.23 16.39
C GLY A 131 7.34 12.90 16.07
N THR A 132 6.81 11.79 16.58
CA THR A 132 7.36 10.45 16.36
C THR A 132 6.51 9.68 15.34
N PHE A 133 7.16 9.01 14.40
CA PHE A 133 6.52 8.10 13.46
C PHE A 133 6.76 6.66 13.91
N LEU A 134 5.67 5.94 14.15
CA LEU A 134 5.66 4.54 14.57
C LEU A 134 5.08 3.69 13.46
N HIS A 135 5.67 2.52 13.20
CA HIS A 135 5.10 1.57 12.22
C HIS A 135 5.41 0.12 12.57
N GLN A 136 4.60 -0.78 12.06
CA GLN A 136 4.78 -2.23 12.17
C GLN A 136 4.21 -2.94 10.96
N GLU A 137 4.89 -4.00 10.52
CA GLU A 137 4.43 -4.94 9.50
C GLU A 137 4.08 -6.29 10.11
N ARG A 138 3.18 -7.02 9.44
CA ARG A 138 2.87 -8.43 9.72
C ARG A 138 2.69 -9.18 8.41
N LEU A 139 3.23 -10.39 8.36
CA LEU A 139 3.06 -11.32 7.24
C LEU A 139 2.60 -12.66 7.79
N ASN A 140 1.42 -13.09 7.37
CA ASN A 140 0.85 -14.38 7.73
C ASN A 140 0.30 -15.10 6.49
N ARG A 141 0.13 -16.41 6.60
CA ARG A 141 -0.61 -17.20 5.62
C ARG A 141 -2.09 -17.20 5.98
N ASP A 142 -2.92 -17.55 5.00
CA ASP A 142 -4.34 -17.78 5.25
C ASP A 142 -4.56 -18.84 6.33
N GLY A 143 -5.56 -18.60 7.19
CA GLY A 143 -5.89 -19.48 8.29
C GLY A 143 -6.29 -18.74 9.56
N TRP A 144 -5.84 -19.23 10.73
CA TRP A 144 -6.22 -18.67 12.02
C TRP A 144 -5.73 -17.26 12.27
N ASP A 145 -4.53 -16.97 11.75
CA ASP A 145 -3.86 -15.69 12.01
C ASP A 145 -4.13 -14.61 10.95
N ALA A 146 -4.60 -14.99 9.76
CA ALA A 146 -4.93 -14.02 8.73
C ALA A 146 -6.00 -14.56 7.78
N GLY A 147 -6.78 -13.67 7.19
CA GLY A 147 -7.78 -14.02 6.21
C GLY A 147 -8.60 -12.83 5.75
N ALA A 148 -9.33 -13.04 4.65
CA ALA A 148 -10.28 -12.09 4.11
C ALA A 148 -11.52 -12.82 3.58
N SER A 149 -12.71 -12.36 3.98
CA SER A 149 -13.98 -12.91 3.49
C SER A 149 -14.18 -12.56 2.01
N THR A 150 -14.70 -13.50 1.23
CA THR A 150 -15.11 -13.27 -0.16
C THR A 150 -16.54 -12.75 -0.31
N ASN A 151 -17.27 -12.61 0.80
CA ASN A 151 -18.70 -12.26 0.80
C ASN A 151 -18.97 -10.84 1.30
N THR A 152 -18.03 -10.26 2.05
CA THR A 152 -18.18 -8.95 2.70
C THR A 152 -16.83 -8.44 3.17
N LEU A 153 -16.76 -7.17 3.57
CA LEU A 153 -15.59 -6.62 4.24
C LEU A 153 -15.44 -7.27 5.62
N ASP A 154 -14.57 -8.24 5.73
CA ASP A 154 -14.12 -8.85 6.98
C ASP A 154 -12.71 -9.40 6.78
N LEU A 155 -11.74 -8.64 7.25
CA LEU A 155 -10.30 -8.90 7.12
C LEU A 155 -9.67 -8.98 8.49
N HIS A 156 -8.66 -9.84 8.63
CA HIS A 156 -7.81 -9.86 9.83
C HIS A 156 -6.38 -10.27 9.50
N ASN A 157 -5.46 -9.80 10.34
CA ASN A 157 -4.06 -10.24 10.39
C ASN A 157 -3.57 -10.14 11.85
N GLY A 158 -3.58 -11.27 12.55
CA GLY A 158 -3.47 -11.33 14.01
C GLY A 158 -4.64 -10.62 14.67
N ASN A 159 -4.34 -9.69 15.57
CA ASN A 159 -5.35 -8.86 16.25
C ASN A 159 -5.71 -7.57 15.48
N TRP A 160 -5.16 -7.34 14.28
CA TRP A 160 -5.57 -6.26 13.39
C TRP A 160 -6.75 -6.70 12.56
N SER A 161 -7.74 -5.85 12.37
CA SER A 161 -8.93 -6.20 11.60
C SER A 161 -9.64 -4.99 11.02
N LEU A 162 -10.26 -5.18 9.86
CA LEU A 162 -11.18 -4.24 9.24
C LEU A 162 -12.45 -5.00 8.86
N ARG A 163 -13.61 -4.55 9.33
CA ARG A 163 -14.87 -5.22 9.06
C ARG A 163 -16.07 -4.29 9.07
N TRP A 164 -17.11 -4.64 8.31
CA TRP A 164 -18.43 -4.06 8.51
C TRP A 164 -18.98 -4.45 9.88
N LYS A 165 -19.54 -3.48 10.59
CA LYS A 165 -20.36 -3.77 11.76
C LYS A 165 -21.72 -4.27 11.29
N THR A 166 -22.11 -5.46 11.72
CA THR A 166 -23.46 -5.94 11.53
C THR A 166 -24.41 -5.04 12.32
N ALA A 167 -25.44 -4.53 11.66
CA ALA A 167 -26.48 -3.79 12.32
C ALA A 167 -27.11 -4.59 13.46
N SER A 168 -27.36 -3.95 14.58
CA SER A 168 -28.22 -4.53 15.62
C SER A 168 -29.60 -4.75 15.01
N VAL A 169 -30.15 -5.94 15.18
CA VAL A 169 -31.50 -6.28 14.71
C VAL A 169 -32.49 -5.24 15.26
N GLY A 170 -33.12 -4.47 14.36
CA GLY A 170 -34.16 -3.48 14.71
C GLY A 170 -33.89 -2.02 14.36
N ALA A 171 -32.73 -1.66 13.81
CA ALA A 171 -32.48 -0.30 13.32
C ALA A 171 -32.97 -0.17 11.88
N SER A 172 -33.94 0.72 11.64
CA SER A 172 -34.61 0.87 10.35
C SER A 172 -33.80 1.56 9.25
N GLU A 173 -32.67 2.18 9.55
CA GLU A 173 -31.70 2.73 8.60
C GLU A 173 -30.31 2.62 9.23
N ASN A 174 -29.54 1.57 8.87
CA ASN A 174 -28.16 1.48 9.33
C ASN A 174 -27.25 2.14 8.34
N PRO A 175 -26.55 3.21 8.74
CA PRO A 175 -25.42 3.69 7.96
C PRO A 175 -24.38 2.56 7.85
N LEU A 176 -23.74 2.47 6.70
CA LEU A 176 -22.58 1.58 6.53
C LEU A 176 -21.53 1.98 7.57
N VAL A 177 -21.24 1.09 8.52
CA VAL A 177 -20.31 1.36 9.61
C VAL A 177 -19.22 0.32 9.58
N MET A 178 -17.96 0.75 9.49
CA MET A 178 -16.80 -0.12 9.60
C MET A 178 -16.15 0.00 10.96
N GLU A 179 -15.53 -1.07 11.43
CA GLU A 179 -14.62 -1.06 12.56
C GLU A 179 -13.22 -1.42 12.09
N LEU A 180 -12.25 -0.54 12.38
CA LEU A 180 -10.84 -0.77 12.20
C LEU A 180 -10.17 -0.96 13.56
N ARG A 181 -9.39 -2.03 13.69
CA ARG A 181 -8.51 -2.27 14.84
C ARG A 181 -7.09 -2.47 14.34
N GLY A 182 -6.19 -1.70 14.93
CA GLY A 182 -4.77 -1.77 14.60
C GLY A 182 -3.91 -1.58 15.83
N GLY A 183 -2.61 -1.78 15.67
CA GLY A 183 -1.66 -1.54 16.73
C GLY A 183 -0.24 -1.61 16.23
N ILE A 184 0.67 -1.00 16.96
CA ILE A 184 2.10 -0.95 16.66
C ILE A 184 2.82 -1.36 17.93
N ARG A 185 3.23 -2.63 17.98
CA ARG A 185 3.85 -3.27 19.16
C ARG A 185 3.08 -2.95 20.46
N SER A 186 3.76 -2.49 21.50
CA SER A 186 3.18 -2.01 22.75
C SER A 186 3.02 -0.49 22.82
N GLU A 187 3.47 0.23 21.79
CA GLU A 187 3.59 1.69 21.77
C GLU A 187 2.29 2.37 21.43
N ALA A 188 1.55 1.80 20.45
CA ALA A 188 0.27 2.37 20.04
C ALA A 188 -0.74 1.29 19.67
N SER A 189 -2.02 1.56 19.90
CA SER A 189 -3.13 0.80 19.34
C SER A 189 -4.34 1.70 19.15
N PHE A 190 -5.21 1.34 18.21
CA PHE A 190 -6.41 2.11 17.93
C PHE A 190 -7.61 1.19 17.63
N ARG A 191 -8.77 1.65 18.03
CA ARG A 191 -10.08 1.11 17.66
C ARG A 191 -10.92 2.24 17.12
N LEU A 192 -11.17 2.20 15.82
CA LEU A 192 -11.82 3.28 15.09
C LEU A 192 -13.13 2.78 14.48
N THR A 193 -14.14 3.62 14.57
CA THR A 193 -15.41 3.48 13.87
C THR A 193 -15.39 4.45 12.68
N LEU A 194 -15.69 3.94 11.49
CA LEU A 194 -15.61 4.67 10.23
C LEU A 194 -16.99 4.68 9.57
N VAL A 195 -17.45 5.86 9.13
CA VAL A 195 -18.75 6.04 8.50
C VAL A 195 -18.59 6.79 7.18
N PRO A 196 -18.96 6.20 6.01
CA PRO A 196 -18.89 6.90 4.74
C PRO A 196 -19.76 8.16 4.73
N ARG A 197 -19.17 9.28 4.31
CA ARG A 197 -19.89 10.56 4.10
C ARG A 197 -20.43 10.71 2.69
N LYS A 198 -19.85 9.96 1.75
CA LYS A 198 -20.18 10.01 0.33
C LYS A 198 -20.40 8.60 -0.21
N PRO A 199 -21.08 8.47 -1.36
CA PRO A 199 -21.16 7.21 -2.07
C PRO A 199 -19.78 6.66 -2.41
N LEU A 200 -19.71 5.34 -2.59
CA LEU A 200 -18.53 4.66 -3.10
C LEU A 200 -18.21 5.17 -4.50
N VAL A 201 -16.96 5.52 -4.72
CA VAL A 201 -16.40 5.90 -6.02
C VAL A 201 -15.74 4.69 -6.66
N ILE A 202 -15.96 4.50 -7.95
CA ILE A 202 -15.27 3.50 -8.77
C ILE A 202 -14.44 4.26 -9.80
N PHE A 203 -13.11 4.20 -9.67
CA PHE A 203 -12.21 4.92 -10.57
C PHE A 203 -12.00 4.20 -11.91
N GLY A 204 -11.59 4.99 -12.88
CA GLY A 204 -11.24 4.54 -14.21
C GLY A 204 -12.40 4.54 -15.20
N THR A 205 -12.13 4.07 -16.41
CA THR A 205 -13.12 4.00 -17.48
C THR A 205 -13.86 2.68 -17.42
N ASN A 206 -15.19 2.72 -17.30
CA ASN A 206 -16.04 1.53 -17.17
C ASN A 206 -15.57 0.57 -16.05
N GLY A 207 -15.13 1.13 -14.90
CA GLY A 207 -14.70 0.36 -13.74
C GLY A 207 -13.28 -0.22 -13.82
N VAL A 208 -12.46 0.24 -14.77
CA VAL A 208 -11.04 -0.17 -14.91
C VAL A 208 -10.12 1.04 -14.87
N SER A 209 -9.25 1.06 -13.88
CA SER A 209 -8.17 2.03 -13.71
C SER A 209 -6.89 1.51 -14.38
N ARG A 210 -6.55 2.05 -15.55
CA ARG A 210 -5.34 1.70 -16.31
C ARG A 210 -4.11 2.32 -15.67
N LYS A 211 -3.04 1.53 -15.53
CA LYS A 211 -1.77 1.97 -14.94
C LYS A 211 -0.64 2.03 -15.98
N ALA A 212 -0.79 1.33 -17.14
CA ALA A 212 0.20 1.32 -18.21
C ALA A 212 -0.44 1.04 -19.58
N ALA A 213 0.39 1.02 -20.64
CA ALA A 213 -0.02 0.67 -22.00
C ALA A 213 -0.50 -0.79 -22.10
N ASP A 214 0.11 -1.69 -21.34
CA ASP A 214 -0.38 -3.05 -21.20
C ASP A 214 -1.73 -3.05 -20.49
N PRO A 215 -2.81 -3.57 -21.09
CA PRO A 215 -4.11 -3.68 -20.44
C PRO A 215 -4.11 -4.50 -19.14
N ALA A 216 -3.20 -5.44 -18.99
CA ALA A 216 -3.05 -6.24 -17.78
C ALA A 216 -2.60 -5.38 -16.59
N ALA A 217 -1.82 -4.31 -16.83
CA ALA A 217 -1.44 -3.34 -15.80
C ALA A 217 -2.60 -2.38 -15.51
N SER A 218 -3.58 -2.88 -14.78
CA SER A 218 -4.80 -2.18 -14.41
C SER A 218 -5.40 -2.76 -13.13
N SER A 219 -6.31 -2.04 -12.50
CA SER A 219 -7.04 -2.50 -11.32
C SER A 219 -8.54 -2.20 -11.43
N HIS A 220 -9.36 -2.96 -10.71
CA HIS A 220 -10.61 -2.44 -10.21
C HIS A 220 -10.30 -1.65 -8.96
N TYR A 221 -10.70 -0.37 -8.92
CA TYR A 221 -10.30 0.58 -7.91
C TYR A 221 -11.52 1.24 -7.29
N LEU A 222 -11.86 0.80 -6.09
CA LEU A 222 -13.00 1.24 -5.30
C LEU A 222 -12.51 2.18 -4.19
N THR A 223 -13.23 3.28 -3.93
CA THR A 223 -12.79 4.28 -2.96
C THR A 223 -13.95 4.87 -2.18
N PHE A 224 -13.78 4.93 -0.86
CA PHE A 224 -14.50 5.88 -0.02
C PHE A 224 -13.59 7.09 0.22
N SER A 225 -13.81 8.16 -0.53
CA SER A 225 -12.95 9.35 -0.51
C SER A 225 -13.02 10.16 0.77
N ARG A 226 -14.09 9.97 1.56
CA ARG A 226 -14.26 10.60 2.87
C ARG A 226 -15.11 9.74 3.79
N LEU A 227 -14.49 9.34 4.89
CA LEU A 227 -15.12 8.62 6.00
C LEU A 227 -14.96 9.48 7.25
N ASP A 228 -16.06 9.70 7.99
CA ASP A 228 -15.96 10.20 9.35
C ASP A 228 -15.37 9.13 10.23
N VAL A 229 -14.40 9.48 11.05
CA VAL A 229 -13.79 8.59 12.03
C VAL A 229 -13.99 9.09 13.45
N SER A 230 -14.30 8.15 14.34
CA SER A 230 -14.30 8.36 15.79
C SER A 230 -13.83 7.09 16.48
N GLY A 231 -13.25 7.24 17.66
CA GLY A 231 -12.82 6.08 18.44
C GLY A 231 -11.77 6.40 19.47
N GLU A 232 -10.93 5.41 19.73
CA GLU A 232 -9.94 5.45 20.77
C GLU A 232 -8.55 5.17 20.20
N LEU A 233 -7.59 5.98 20.61
CA LEU A 233 -6.17 5.79 20.41
C LEU A 233 -5.53 5.56 21.77
N ILE A 234 -4.82 4.45 21.94
CA ILE A 234 -3.94 4.23 23.08
C ILE A 234 -2.52 4.51 22.59
N LEU A 235 -1.86 5.48 23.21
CA LEU A 235 -0.52 5.91 22.84
C LEU A 235 0.33 6.00 24.11
N SER A 236 1.43 5.26 24.18
CA SER A 236 2.29 5.13 25.35
C SER A 236 1.49 4.79 26.64
N GLY A 237 0.52 3.86 26.50
CA GLY A 237 -0.33 3.40 27.61
C GLY A 237 -1.45 4.39 28.05
N ARG A 238 -1.61 5.52 27.34
CA ARG A 238 -2.67 6.50 27.64
C ARG A 238 -3.77 6.42 26.58
N GLN A 239 -4.99 6.23 27.04
CA GLN A 239 -6.18 6.22 26.17
C GLN A 239 -6.61 7.65 25.86
N ARG A 240 -6.93 7.92 24.62
CA ARG A 240 -7.31 9.21 24.06
C ARG A 240 -8.52 9.03 23.16
N ALA A 241 -9.55 9.80 23.33
CA ALA A 241 -10.65 9.88 22.37
C ALA A 241 -10.17 10.64 21.13
N VAL A 242 -10.48 10.13 19.94
CA VAL A 242 -10.11 10.77 18.69
C VAL A 242 -11.28 10.84 17.73
N ARG A 243 -11.24 11.83 16.84
CA ARG A 243 -12.15 12.01 15.71
C ARG A 243 -11.36 12.50 14.52
N GLY A 244 -11.92 12.43 13.30
CA GLY A 244 -11.24 12.98 12.13
C GLY A 244 -11.86 12.50 10.82
N GLU A 245 -11.04 12.47 9.78
CA GLU A 245 -11.43 12.06 8.44
C GLU A 245 -10.43 11.05 7.88
N VAL A 246 -10.95 10.07 7.14
CA VAL A 246 -10.21 8.95 6.58
C VAL A 246 -10.54 8.82 5.09
N TRP A 247 -9.55 8.43 4.32
CA TRP A 247 -9.65 7.92 2.95
C TRP A 247 -9.50 6.41 2.98
N MET A 248 -10.26 5.68 2.17
CA MET A 248 -10.13 4.24 2.03
C MET A 248 -10.15 3.86 0.56
N ASP A 249 -9.11 3.13 0.13
CA ASP A 249 -9.04 2.47 -1.17
C ASP A 249 -9.15 0.97 -1.01
N HIS A 250 -9.80 0.33 -1.97
CA HIS A 250 -9.80 -1.10 -2.17
C HIS A 250 -9.51 -1.37 -3.64
N GLU A 251 -8.34 -1.95 -3.92
CA GLU A 251 -7.95 -2.30 -5.27
C GLU A 251 -7.65 -3.80 -5.40
N PHE A 252 -8.10 -4.40 -6.50
CA PHE A 252 -7.74 -5.76 -6.88
C PHE A 252 -7.31 -5.84 -8.33
N SER A 253 -6.22 -6.59 -8.56
CA SER A 253 -5.45 -6.59 -9.80
C SER A 253 -4.59 -7.83 -9.93
N SER A 254 -3.97 -7.99 -11.09
CA SER A 254 -2.94 -9.01 -11.29
C SER A 254 -1.62 -8.43 -11.84
N SER A 255 -1.59 -7.13 -12.14
CA SER A 255 -0.40 -6.39 -12.51
C SER A 255 -0.62 -4.89 -12.25
N GLN A 256 0.38 -4.21 -11.67
CA GLN A 256 0.28 -2.80 -11.29
C GLN A 256 1.22 -1.89 -12.05
N LEU A 257 2.32 -2.43 -12.58
CA LEU A 257 3.34 -1.65 -13.26
C LEU A 257 3.58 -2.18 -14.67
N GLY A 258 3.71 -1.24 -15.61
CA GLY A 258 4.14 -1.53 -16.97
C GLY A 258 5.65 -1.41 -17.16
N ALA A 259 6.09 -1.79 -18.35
CA ALA A 259 7.50 -1.70 -18.74
C ALA A 259 8.03 -0.27 -18.59
N GLY A 260 9.19 -0.14 -17.94
CA GLY A 260 9.87 1.13 -17.73
C GLY A 260 9.36 1.96 -16.54
N GLN A 261 8.27 1.54 -15.89
CA GLN A 261 7.81 2.15 -14.64
C GLN A 261 8.60 1.59 -13.44
N VAL A 262 8.92 2.45 -12.48
CA VAL A 262 9.73 2.08 -11.30
C VAL A 262 8.99 2.24 -9.97
N GLY A 263 7.83 2.90 -9.98
CA GLY A 263 7.00 3.18 -8.81
C GLY A 263 5.99 4.27 -9.11
N TRP A 264 5.30 4.71 -8.07
CA TRP A 264 4.31 5.78 -8.15
C TRP A 264 4.42 6.74 -6.97
N ASP A 265 3.89 7.94 -7.17
CA ASP A 265 3.53 8.87 -6.12
C ASP A 265 2.00 8.97 -6.15
N TRP A 266 1.36 8.78 -5.01
CA TRP A 266 -0.10 8.85 -4.87
C TRP A 266 -0.48 9.88 -3.81
N ALA A 267 -1.59 10.56 -4.00
CA ALA A 267 -2.17 11.45 -3.00
C ALA A 267 -3.70 11.34 -2.96
N GLY A 268 -4.23 11.11 -1.76
CA GLY A 268 -5.62 11.35 -1.41
C GLY A 268 -5.75 12.69 -0.70
N ILE A 269 -6.50 13.63 -1.27
CA ILE A 269 -6.63 15.01 -0.80
C ILE A 269 -8.07 15.25 -0.41
N GLN A 270 -8.29 15.75 0.81
CA GLN A 270 -9.60 16.11 1.33
C GLN A 270 -9.62 17.61 1.61
N LEU A 271 -10.34 18.36 0.76
CA LEU A 271 -10.47 19.81 0.90
C LEU A 271 -11.52 20.18 1.97
N ALA A 272 -11.30 21.29 2.64
CA ALA A 272 -12.20 21.80 3.67
C ALA A 272 -13.58 22.20 3.12
N ASP A 273 -13.68 22.46 1.79
CA ASP A 273 -14.94 22.76 1.12
C ASP A 273 -15.80 21.52 0.80
N GLY A 274 -15.33 20.33 1.19
CA GLY A 274 -16.04 19.07 1.03
C GLY A 274 -15.82 18.39 -0.31
N ARG A 275 -14.88 18.83 -1.13
CA ARG A 275 -14.41 18.15 -2.35
C ARG A 275 -13.13 17.37 -2.06
N GLU A 276 -12.85 16.37 -2.89
CA GLU A 276 -11.59 15.62 -2.82
C GLU A 276 -10.91 15.56 -4.18
N LEU A 277 -9.59 15.26 -4.11
CA LEU A 277 -8.81 14.87 -5.27
C LEU A 277 -8.08 13.57 -4.96
N MET A 278 -8.07 12.66 -5.92
CA MET A 278 -7.12 11.56 -5.99
C MET A 278 -6.15 11.85 -7.13
N ALA A 279 -4.87 11.73 -6.89
CA ALA A 279 -3.87 11.83 -7.95
C ALA A 279 -2.83 10.74 -7.79
N TYR A 280 -2.46 10.09 -8.88
CA TYR A 280 -1.25 9.29 -8.92
C TYR A 280 -0.39 9.64 -10.14
N ARG A 281 0.90 9.73 -9.88
CA ARG A 281 1.95 9.91 -10.85
C ARG A 281 2.73 8.61 -10.96
N MET A 282 2.54 7.88 -12.06
CA MET A 282 3.40 6.73 -12.40
C MET A 282 4.75 7.26 -12.85
N ARG A 283 5.83 6.80 -12.21
CA ARG A 283 7.19 7.27 -12.51
C ARG A 283 7.94 6.29 -13.38
N ARG A 284 8.60 6.81 -14.41
CA ARG A 284 9.49 6.06 -15.28
C ARG A 284 10.92 6.07 -14.75
N SER A 285 11.71 5.12 -15.20
CA SER A 285 13.14 5.01 -14.84
C SER A 285 14.00 6.22 -15.23
N ASP A 286 13.57 6.99 -16.24
CA ASP A 286 14.18 8.24 -16.66
C ASP A 286 13.74 9.46 -15.83
N GLY A 287 12.90 9.26 -14.80
CA GLY A 287 12.34 10.30 -13.94
C GLY A 287 11.14 11.03 -14.52
N THR A 288 10.72 10.72 -15.75
CA THR A 288 9.54 11.34 -16.37
C THR A 288 8.25 10.79 -15.81
N GLN A 289 7.15 11.55 -16.00
CA GLN A 289 5.79 11.12 -15.70
C GLN A 289 5.28 10.22 -16.83
N ASP A 290 4.74 9.05 -16.45
CA ASP A 290 4.13 8.15 -17.41
C ASP A 290 2.77 8.68 -17.90
N PRO A 291 2.39 8.48 -19.16
CA PRO A 291 1.08 8.90 -19.71
C PRO A 291 -0.15 8.29 -19.02
N PHE A 292 0.02 7.23 -18.24
CA PHE A 292 -1.04 6.61 -17.44
C PHE A 292 -1.18 7.19 -16.04
N SER A 293 -0.46 8.27 -15.73
CA SER A 293 -0.73 9.09 -14.55
C SER A 293 -2.09 9.77 -14.68
N THR A 294 -2.81 9.91 -13.57
CA THR A 294 -4.15 10.50 -13.58
C THR A 294 -4.41 11.35 -12.35
N LEU A 295 -5.36 12.26 -12.48
CA LEU A 295 -5.97 12.98 -11.38
C LEU A 295 -7.49 12.84 -11.50
N ALA A 296 -8.17 12.71 -10.39
CA ALA A 296 -9.62 12.70 -10.33
C ALA A 296 -10.09 13.70 -9.30
N TRP A 297 -11.01 14.60 -9.70
CA TRP A 297 -11.78 15.43 -8.81
C TRP A 297 -13.03 14.68 -8.38
N ILE A 298 -13.39 14.78 -7.11
CA ILE A 298 -14.60 14.22 -6.53
C ILE A 298 -15.37 15.39 -5.93
N ASP A 299 -16.58 15.64 -6.44
CA ASP A 299 -17.43 16.72 -5.95
C ASP A 299 -18.07 16.41 -4.58
N ARG A 300 -18.84 17.36 -4.04
CA ARG A 300 -19.49 17.20 -2.74
C ARG A 300 -20.53 16.08 -2.70
N GLN A 301 -21.04 15.66 -3.87
CA GLN A 301 -22.02 14.59 -4.04
C GLN A 301 -21.36 13.23 -4.31
N GLY A 302 -20.04 13.18 -4.56
CA GLY A 302 -19.30 11.96 -4.90
C GLY A 302 -19.20 11.71 -6.41
N ASN A 303 -19.60 12.66 -7.27
CA ASN A 303 -19.40 12.53 -8.71
C ASN A 303 -17.91 12.73 -9.05
N VAL A 304 -17.42 11.92 -10.00
CA VAL A 304 -15.99 11.90 -10.36
C VAL A 304 -15.77 12.52 -11.73
N ARG A 305 -14.77 13.40 -11.81
CA ARG A 305 -14.22 13.89 -13.07
C ARG A 305 -12.74 13.56 -13.17
N HIS A 306 -12.40 12.67 -14.09
CA HIS A 306 -11.02 12.34 -14.42
C HIS A 306 -10.35 13.45 -15.24
N VAL A 307 -9.07 13.68 -14.95
CA VAL A 307 -8.19 14.67 -15.59
C VAL A 307 -6.97 13.92 -16.12
N GLY A 308 -6.69 14.09 -17.38
CA GLY A 308 -5.55 13.43 -18.05
C GLY A 308 -4.20 13.99 -17.62
N PRO A 309 -3.10 13.29 -17.93
CA PRO A 309 -1.76 13.67 -17.49
C PRO A 309 -1.25 15.00 -18.05
N SER A 310 -1.82 15.48 -19.15
CA SER A 310 -1.51 16.80 -19.74
C SER A 310 -2.28 17.97 -19.10
N GLU A 311 -3.27 17.69 -18.27
CA GLU A 311 -4.16 18.69 -17.67
C GLU A 311 -3.84 18.95 -16.19
N PHE A 312 -2.85 18.27 -15.64
CA PHE A 312 -2.31 18.55 -14.32
C PHE A 312 -0.78 18.48 -14.29
N GLU A 313 -0.17 19.21 -13.39
CA GLU A 313 1.27 19.19 -13.14
C GLU A 313 1.52 18.70 -11.72
N TRP A 314 2.30 17.65 -11.59
CA TRP A 314 2.85 17.17 -10.31
C TRP A 314 4.32 17.57 -10.24
N LYS A 315 4.67 18.52 -9.40
CA LYS A 315 6.03 18.97 -9.20
C LYS A 315 6.52 18.66 -7.81
N SER A 316 7.50 17.78 -7.73
CA SER A 316 8.23 17.47 -6.50
C SER A 316 9.22 18.58 -6.18
N GLU A 317 9.30 19.04 -4.92
CA GLU A 317 10.19 20.12 -4.50
C GLU A 317 10.89 19.81 -3.17
N GLY A 318 12.15 20.23 -3.08
CA GLY A 318 13.02 19.91 -1.95
C GLY A 318 13.34 18.43 -1.85
N GLU A 319 14.16 18.07 -0.89
CA GLU A 319 14.59 16.70 -0.67
C GLU A 319 14.62 16.38 0.82
N TRP A 320 14.20 15.18 1.15
CA TRP A 320 14.43 14.55 2.44
C TRP A 320 15.11 13.20 2.24
N LYS A 321 16.30 13.03 2.82
CA LYS A 321 17.03 11.77 2.76
C LYS A 321 16.70 10.93 3.99
N SER A 322 16.18 9.73 3.75
CA SER A 322 15.92 8.78 4.83
C SER A 322 17.22 8.33 5.51
N PRO A 323 17.33 8.44 6.84
CA PRO A 323 18.44 7.87 7.57
C PRO A 323 18.40 6.34 7.63
N ALA A 324 17.24 5.73 7.40
CA ALA A 324 17.06 4.27 7.48
C ALA A 324 17.40 3.57 6.18
N SER A 325 16.82 4.00 5.05
CA SER A 325 17.01 3.37 3.73
C SER A 325 18.06 4.06 2.87
N GLY A 326 18.40 5.33 3.17
CA GLY A 326 19.23 6.18 2.33
C GLY A 326 18.50 6.74 1.11
N ALA A 327 17.23 6.40 0.90
CA ALA A 327 16.41 6.93 -0.19
C ALA A 327 16.22 8.44 -0.05
N VAL A 328 16.09 9.12 -1.18
CA VAL A 328 15.83 10.57 -1.24
C VAL A 328 14.41 10.77 -1.76
N TYR A 329 13.56 11.30 -0.91
CA TYR A 329 12.16 11.61 -1.22
C TYR A 329 11.96 13.09 -1.42
N PRO A 330 10.97 13.52 -2.23
CA PRO A 330 10.52 14.91 -2.25
C PRO A 330 10.12 15.39 -0.84
N ALA A 331 10.52 16.61 -0.49
CA ALA A 331 10.14 17.21 0.79
C ALA A 331 8.70 17.74 0.78
N ARG A 332 8.18 18.10 -0.40
CA ARG A 332 6.79 18.52 -0.61
C ARG A 332 6.40 18.37 -2.08
N VAL A 333 5.12 18.45 -2.35
CA VAL A 333 4.57 18.38 -3.71
C VAL A 333 3.75 19.62 -4.01
N ARG A 334 3.95 20.19 -5.19
CA ARG A 334 3.07 21.20 -5.78
C ARG A 334 2.23 20.53 -6.88
N LEU A 335 0.93 20.42 -6.62
CA LEU A 335 -0.05 19.93 -7.58
C LEU A 335 -0.77 21.11 -8.21
N THR A 336 -0.73 21.20 -9.54
CA THR A 336 -1.43 22.24 -10.30
C THR A 336 -2.45 21.58 -11.22
N THR A 337 -3.69 22.04 -11.20
CA THR A 337 -4.77 21.56 -12.06
C THR A 337 -5.79 22.66 -12.31
N ARG A 338 -6.92 22.34 -12.94
CA ARG A 338 -8.06 23.24 -13.09
C ARG A 338 -9.23 22.73 -12.28
N ASP A 339 -9.87 23.66 -11.59
CA ASP A 339 -11.14 23.38 -10.91
C ASP A 339 -12.21 23.04 -11.96
N PRO A 340 -12.87 21.88 -11.89
CA PRO A 340 -13.81 21.46 -12.90
C PRO A 340 -15.13 22.26 -12.91
N GLU A 341 -15.47 22.93 -11.79
CA GLU A 341 -16.68 23.74 -11.67
C GLU A 341 -16.47 25.16 -12.24
N SER A 342 -15.36 25.78 -11.87
CA SER A 342 -15.08 27.18 -12.25
C SER A 342 -14.15 27.34 -13.46
N GLY A 343 -13.42 26.29 -13.84
CA GLY A 343 -12.38 26.32 -14.86
C GLY A 343 -11.10 27.07 -14.43
N THR A 344 -11.05 27.60 -13.21
CA THR A 344 -9.91 28.36 -12.70
C THR A 344 -8.71 27.45 -12.41
N LYS A 345 -7.51 28.02 -12.53
CA LYS A 345 -6.29 27.33 -12.13
C LYS A 345 -6.23 27.20 -10.62
N VAL A 346 -5.99 25.97 -10.15
CA VAL A 346 -5.80 25.64 -8.74
C VAL A 346 -4.37 25.17 -8.53
N VAL A 347 -3.74 25.69 -7.47
CA VAL A 347 -2.40 25.28 -7.02
C VAL A 347 -2.54 24.79 -5.59
N LEU A 348 -2.16 23.54 -5.36
CA LEU A 348 -2.18 22.90 -4.05
C LEU A 348 -0.74 22.56 -3.65
N TRP A 349 -0.36 22.97 -2.45
CA TRP A 349 0.86 22.55 -1.81
C TRP A 349 0.55 21.43 -0.83
N ILE A 350 1.11 20.24 -1.07
CA ILE A 350 1.01 19.08 -0.19
C ILE A 350 2.29 19.03 0.63
N GLU A 351 2.18 19.34 1.91
CA GLU A 351 3.29 19.48 2.83
C GLU A 351 3.20 18.45 3.95
N PRO A 352 4.19 17.55 4.12
CA PRO A 352 4.24 16.61 5.22
C PRO A 352 4.09 17.26 6.59
N LEU A 353 3.33 16.65 7.49
CA LEU A 353 3.29 17.05 8.90
C LEU A 353 4.63 16.76 9.60
N LEU A 354 5.30 15.70 9.16
CA LEU A 354 6.64 15.28 9.57
C LEU A 354 7.38 14.78 8.33
N ALA A 355 8.65 15.12 8.14
CA ALA A 355 9.42 14.63 7.01
C ALA A 355 9.71 13.12 7.12
N ALA A 356 9.97 12.61 8.33
CA ALA A 356 10.32 11.21 8.59
C ALA A 356 9.08 10.33 8.77
N GLN A 357 8.42 9.96 7.68
CA GLN A 357 7.26 9.06 7.67
C GLN A 357 7.50 7.88 6.70
N GLU A 358 8.73 7.33 6.68
CA GLU A 358 9.06 6.16 5.88
C GLU A 358 8.75 4.86 6.61
N LEU A 359 8.08 3.92 5.95
CA LEU A 359 7.99 2.53 6.36
C LEU A 359 9.18 1.78 5.76
N THR A 360 9.97 1.11 6.61
CA THR A 360 11.26 0.54 6.20
C THR A 360 11.16 -0.86 5.61
N GLY A 361 9.98 -1.49 5.60
CA GLY A 361 9.75 -2.75 4.89
C GLY A 361 10.60 -3.93 5.35
N ALA A 362 10.77 -4.14 6.64
CA ALA A 362 11.66 -5.16 7.19
C ALA A 362 11.25 -6.60 6.82
N ILE A 363 9.95 -6.86 6.65
CA ILE A 363 9.40 -8.19 6.30
C ILE A 363 9.10 -8.26 4.79
N GLY A 364 8.38 -7.27 4.25
CA GLY A 364 8.01 -7.22 2.84
C GLY A 364 9.15 -6.84 1.89
N GLY A 365 10.25 -6.33 2.40
CA GLY A 365 11.41 -5.89 1.62
C GLY A 365 11.15 -4.65 0.76
N ILE A 366 10.06 -3.92 1.04
CA ILE A 366 9.67 -2.71 0.32
C ILE A 366 9.65 -1.55 1.30
N ALA A 367 10.59 -0.62 1.12
CA ALA A 367 10.56 0.64 1.83
C ALA A 367 9.86 1.69 0.97
N TYR A 368 8.95 2.45 1.58
CA TYR A 368 8.21 3.53 0.93
C TYR A 368 7.85 4.62 1.93
N TRP A 369 7.72 5.84 1.44
CA TRP A 369 7.29 6.96 2.27
C TRP A 369 5.78 7.06 2.26
N GLU A 370 5.17 7.20 3.45
CA GLU A 370 3.73 7.14 3.64
C GLU A 370 3.34 8.12 4.74
N GLY A 371 2.74 9.26 4.38
CA GLY A 371 2.63 10.29 5.38
C GLY A 371 1.44 11.23 5.30
N ALA A 372 0.99 11.60 6.50
CA ALA A 372 0.01 12.64 6.72
C ALA A 372 0.57 14.01 6.34
N CYS A 373 -0.20 14.76 5.56
CA CYS A 373 0.15 16.06 5.01
C CYS A 373 -0.95 17.11 5.27
N ARG A 374 -0.57 18.37 5.29
CA ARG A 374 -1.50 19.50 5.15
C ARG A 374 -1.55 19.94 3.69
N VAL A 375 -2.68 20.52 3.30
CA VAL A 375 -2.84 21.11 1.97
C VAL A 375 -3.00 22.60 2.10
N ARG A 376 -2.17 23.36 1.36
CA ARG A 376 -2.23 24.83 1.31
C ARG A 376 -2.55 25.31 -0.09
N ASP A 377 -3.20 26.46 -0.17
CA ASP A 377 -3.40 27.17 -1.42
C ASP A 377 -2.16 27.98 -1.83
N ALA A 378 -2.28 28.72 -2.94
CA ALA A 378 -1.21 29.58 -3.45
C ALA A 378 -0.83 30.72 -2.50
N GLU A 379 -1.75 31.14 -1.64
CA GLU A 379 -1.57 32.18 -0.62
C GLU A 379 -1.02 31.62 0.71
N GLY A 380 -0.79 30.31 0.81
CA GLY A 380 -0.25 29.63 1.98
C GLY A 380 -1.28 29.32 3.07
N ARG A 381 -2.59 29.52 2.80
CA ARG A 381 -3.67 29.17 3.75
C ARG A 381 -3.87 27.66 3.73
N GLU A 382 -4.02 27.05 4.91
CA GLU A 382 -4.39 25.62 4.99
C GLU A 382 -5.86 25.46 4.58
N ILE A 383 -6.09 24.68 3.52
CA ILE A 383 -7.41 24.48 2.89
C ILE A 383 -7.83 23.00 2.90
N GLY A 384 -7.08 22.13 3.52
CA GLY A 384 -7.41 20.72 3.62
C GLY A 384 -6.29 19.88 4.19
N SER A 385 -6.51 18.59 4.16
CA SER A 385 -5.54 17.56 4.53
C SER A 385 -5.31 16.60 3.37
N ALA A 386 -4.18 15.91 3.42
CA ALA A 386 -3.86 14.87 2.45
C ALA A 386 -3.10 13.73 3.10
N PHE A 387 -3.08 12.60 2.41
CA PHE A 387 -2.10 11.56 2.62
C PHE A 387 -1.32 11.35 1.34
N LEU A 388 0.00 11.22 1.45
CA LEU A 388 0.91 11.10 0.32
C LEU A 388 1.67 9.78 0.45
N GLU A 389 1.69 8.99 -0.61
CA GLU A 389 2.46 7.76 -0.74
C GLU A 389 3.50 7.93 -1.84
N MET A 390 4.74 7.52 -1.57
CA MET A 390 5.85 7.57 -2.53
C MET A 390 6.60 6.24 -2.52
N THR A 391 6.41 5.44 -3.58
CA THR A 391 7.01 4.12 -3.73
C THR A 391 8.18 4.12 -4.71
N GLY A 392 9.04 3.12 -4.64
CA GLY A 392 10.11 2.93 -5.64
C GLY A 392 11.27 3.93 -5.56
N TYR A 393 11.44 4.63 -4.45
CA TYR A 393 12.59 5.53 -4.21
C TYR A 393 13.77 4.80 -3.58
N ALA A 394 13.52 3.92 -2.63
CA ALA A 394 14.54 3.09 -2.00
C ALA A 394 14.98 1.94 -2.93
N VAL A 395 14.00 1.27 -3.53
CA VAL A 395 14.20 0.17 -4.48
C VAL A 395 13.07 0.22 -5.50
N SER A 396 13.38 0.00 -6.77
CA SER A 396 12.36 -0.08 -7.83
C SER A 396 11.29 -1.11 -7.50
N MET A 397 10.04 -0.77 -7.77
CA MET A 397 8.88 -1.66 -7.60
C MET A 397 8.70 -2.61 -8.81
N ALA A 398 9.44 -2.41 -9.90
CA ALA A 398 9.35 -3.24 -11.09
C ALA A 398 9.62 -4.71 -10.78
N GLY A 399 8.69 -5.60 -11.15
CA GLY A 399 8.77 -7.03 -10.91
C GLY A 399 8.52 -7.49 -9.47
N ARG A 400 8.05 -6.61 -8.59
CA ARG A 400 7.73 -6.91 -7.18
C ARG A 400 6.23 -6.98 -6.89
N LEU A 401 5.40 -6.47 -7.80
CA LEU A 401 3.93 -6.44 -7.70
C LEU A 401 3.29 -7.24 -8.81
#